data_0e36da0ee4fae597f793cf852c9bb380
#
_entry.id   0e36da0ee4fae597f793cf852c9bb380
#
_cell.length_a   1.000
_cell.length_b   1.000
_cell.length_c   1.000
_cell.angle_alpha   90.00
_cell.angle_beta   90.00
_cell.angle_gamma   90.00
#
_symmetry.space_group_name_H-M   'P 1'
#
loop_
_entity.id
_entity.type
_entity.pdbx_description
1 polymer ?
#
loop_
_entity_poly.entity_id
_entity_poly.type
_entity_poly.pdbx_seq_one_letter_code
_entity_poly.pdbx_strand_id
1 'polypeptide(L)'
;MKQNTKYNLPKGFVFILAMLGSITPLAIDVYLPAFKNIANYFYTSIDEVEITLSLYLLGFSFGQLIGGPLSDRYGRKIFIFTGLCIYITFSLLISQASSIHELWTFRFFQAIGGGFAVVNTNAIIRDIYHGKESARVFSIISMIMMVAPMVAPIIGTTILSFYSWKYIFIFLAIYTFCIIYFITKLPETSPKTKNKNIFKNYGRIFLNKKAILLIFAGGFGFSGMFVFITKSSFIYMDYFGVDAKYFTLLFGLNVFTLIIFSRLNMHYLKKYATFTLLRFGVSLQLLSAIGLYAFNEHNTIISVAFFIMIYVGALGFIFANAIALVLEDFGDISATTNSLYGVIGFIIASFVGFLASYFHDDTLSPIFILMVSTSTLSFLILLYIKKFKV
;
A
#
# COMPACT_ATOMS: atom_id res chain seq x y z
N MET A 1 25.39 17.63 -1.90
CA MET A 1 24.19 17.66 -2.77
C MET A 1 24.32 18.87 -3.69
N LYS A 2 24.60 18.67 -4.98
CA LYS A 2 24.50 19.74 -5.96
C LYS A 2 23.00 20.00 -6.17
N GLN A 3 22.45 20.99 -5.52
CA GLN A 3 21.08 21.45 -5.75
C GLN A 3 20.98 21.90 -7.22
N ASN A 4 19.98 21.38 -7.91
CA ASN A 4 19.60 21.93 -9.21
C ASN A 4 19.19 23.39 -8.95
N THR A 5 19.97 24.35 -9.42
CA THR A 5 19.84 25.79 -9.13
C THR A 5 18.51 26.41 -9.57
N LYS A 6 17.66 25.60 -10.25
CA LYS A 6 16.34 26.01 -10.73
C LYS A 6 15.28 26.15 -9.61
N TYR A 7 15.42 25.41 -8.49
CA TYR A 7 14.44 25.40 -7.42
C TYR A 7 15.08 25.71 -6.07
N ASN A 8 14.54 26.68 -5.35
CA ASN A 8 14.94 26.97 -3.96
C ASN A 8 14.18 26.01 -3.04
N LEU A 9 14.82 24.86 -2.70
CA LEU A 9 14.20 23.80 -1.91
C LEU A 9 14.38 24.07 -0.41
N PRO A 10 13.32 23.91 0.41
CA PRO A 10 13.42 24.08 1.85
C PRO A 10 14.31 22.98 2.46
N LYS A 11 14.94 23.29 3.61
CA LYS A 11 15.65 22.28 4.41
C LYS A 11 14.68 21.16 4.79
N GLY A 12 15.10 19.90 4.65
CA GLY A 12 14.24 18.76 4.94
C GLY A 12 13.25 18.37 3.82
N PHE A 13 13.41 18.90 2.62
CA PHE A 13 12.52 18.62 1.47
C PHE A 13 12.22 17.12 1.26
N VAL A 14 13.27 16.27 1.32
CA VAL A 14 13.12 14.80 1.15
C VAL A 14 12.29 14.21 2.29
N PHE A 15 12.42 14.73 3.51
CA PHE A 15 11.62 14.30 4.65
C PHE A 15 10.13 14.67 4.49
N ILE A 16 9.84 15.88 3.95
CA ILE A 16 8.48 16.32 3.66
C ILE A 16 7.81 15.37 2.65
N LEU A 17 8.54 14.99 1.59
CA LEU A 17 8.03 14.02 0.60
C LEU A 17 7.84 12.62 1.21
N ALA A 18 8.69 12.21 2.12
CA ALA A 18 8.54 10.94 2.84
C ALA A 18 7.33 10.96 3.78
N MET A 19 7.09 12.06 4.50
CA MET A 19 5.88 12.27 5.29
C MET A 19 4.61 12.20 4.41
N LEU A 20 4.64 12.83 3.23
CA LEU A 20 3.54 12.77 2.27
C LEU A 20 3.28 11.32 1.80
N GLY A 21 4.33 10.57 1.49
CA GLY A 21 4.25 9.16 1.08
C GLY A 21 3.72 8.24 2.19
N SER A 22 4.00 8.55 3.46
CA SER A 22 3.59 7.73 4.60
C SER A 22 2.15 7.96 5.06
N ILE A 23 1.40 8.90 4.48
CA ILE A 23 -0.03 9.13 4.79
C ILE A 23 -0.82 7.82 4.65
N THR A 24 -0.63 7.09 3.55
CA THR A 24 -1.39 5.85 3.27
C THR A 24 -1.04 4.70 4.20
N PRO A 25 0.24 4.32 4.41
CA PRO A 25 0.57 3.32 5.43
C PRO A 25 0.03 3.68 6.82
N LEU A 26 0.20 4.93 7.25
CA LEU A 26 -0.34 5.38 8.54
C LEU A 26 -1.87 5.26 8.59
N ALA A 27 -2.59 5.66 7.52
CA ALA A 27 -4.04 5.55 7.47
C ALA A 27 -4.54 4.09 7.51
N ILE A 28 -3.76 3.14 7.04
CA ILE A 28 -4.11 1.72 7.03
C ILE A 28 -3.77 1.08 8.38
N ASP A 29 -2.57 1.30 8.89
CA ASP A 29 -2.02 0.46 9.95
C ASP A 29 -2.24 1.03 11.36
N VAL A 30 -2.40 2.36 11.53
CA VAL A 30 -2.59 2.99 12.85
C VAL A 30 -3.89 2.53 13.51
N TYR A 31 -4.94 2.26 12.74
CA TYR A 31 -6.23 1.93 13.33
C TYR A 31 -6.56 0.43 13.37
N LEU A 32 -5.70 -0.45 12.85
CA LEU A 32 -5.89 -1.90 12.94
C LEU A 32 -6.14 -2.39 14.40
N PRO A 33 -5.39 -1.92 15.41
CA PRO A 33 -5.64 -2.30 16.79
C PRO A 33 -7.02 -1.86 17.34
N ALA A 34 -7.67 -0.89 16.66
CA ALA A 34 -8.94 -0.31 17.08
C ALA A 34 -10.18 -1.04 16.55
N PHE A 35 -10.04 -2.03 15.66
CA PHE A 35 -11.16 -2.67 14.96
C PHE A 35 -12.23 -3.17 15.92
N LYS A 36 -11.86 -3.89 16.97
CA LYS A 36 -12.77 -4.37 17.99
C LYS A 36 -13.50 -3.22 18.73
N ASN A 37 -12.78 -2.14 19.05
CA ASN A 37 -13.35 -0.98 19.71
C ASN A 37 -14.36 -0.26 18.82
N ILE A 38 -14.10 -0.18 17.51
CA ILE A 38 -14.97 0.43 16.51
C ILE A 38 -16.21 -0.44 16.30
N ALA A 39 -16.05 -1.76 16.16
CA ALA A 39 -17.15 -2.70 16.04
C ALA A 39 -18.11 -2.61 17.23
N ASN A 40 -17.57 -2.60 18.45
CA ASN A 40 -18.35 -2.42 19.67
C ASN A 40 -19.07 -1.06 19.72
N TYR A 41 -18.41 0.03 19.26
CA TYR A 41 -19.00 1.37 19.27
C TYR A 41 -20.20 1.48 18.34
N PHE A 42 -20.17 0.84 17.17
CA PHE A 42 -21.27 0.86 16.19
C PHE A 42 -22.23 -0.32 16.34
N TYR A 43 -22.01 -1.21 17.33
CA TYR A 43 -22.81 -2.43 17.53
C TYR A 43 -22.85 -3.30 16.26
N THR A 44 -21.70 -3.51 15.63
CA THR A 44 -21.56 -4.26 14.38
C THR A 44 -20.45 -5.31 14.47
N SER A 45 -20.29 -6.14 13.43
CA SER A 45 -19.20 -7.12 13.36
C SER A 45 -17.85 -6.44 13.04
N ILE A 46 -16.75 -7.14 13.33
CA ILE A 46 -15.41 -6.69 12.95
C ILE A 46 -15.28 -6.66 11.43
N ASP A 47 -15.92 -7.59 10.72
CA ASP A 47 -15.90 -7.63 9.26
C ASP A 47 -16.44 -6.36 8.61
N GLU A 48 -17.49 -5.78 9.18
CA GLU A 48 -18.04 -4.49 8.72
C GLU A 48 -17.02 -3.34 8.88
N VAL A 49 -16.19 -3.40 9.93
CA VAL A 49 -15.10 -2.44 10.12
C VAL A 49 -13.97 -2.70 9.12
N GLU A 50 -13.63 -3.94 8.84
CA GLU A 50 -12.59 -4.33 7.89
C GLU A 50 -12.91 -3.91 6.45
N ILE A 51 -14.20 -3.88 6.05
CA ILE A 51 -14.65 -3.35 4.76
C ILE A 51 -14.15 -1.92 4.55
N THR A 52 -13.97 -1.13 5.62
CA THR A 52 -13.41 0.23 5.51
C THR A 52 -12.01 0.27 4.92
N LEU A 53 -11.18 -0.77 5.11
CA LEU A 53 -9.87 -0.88 4.45
C LEU A 53 -10.01 -1.09 2.96
N SER A 54 -10.90 -1.99 2.56
CA SER A 54 -11.16 -2.25 1.15
C SER A 54 -11.66 -0.99 0.43
N LEU A 55 -12.58 -0.26 1.05
CA LEU A 55 -13.07 1.03 0.53
C LEU A 55 -11.98 2.10 0.51
N TYR A 56 -11.08 2.10 1.50
CA TYR A 56 -9.93 2.99 1.50
C TYR A 56 -9.01 2.71 0.31
N LEU A 57 -8.65 1.44 0.05
CA LEU A 57 -7.81 1.07 -1.09
C LEU A 57 -8.46 1.43 -2.42
N LEU A 58 -9.77 1.22 -2.54
CA LEU A 58 -10.53 1.60 -3.73
C LEU A 58 -10.51 3.12 -3.94
N GLY A 59 -10.83 3.90 -2.92
CA GLY A 59 -10.79 5.37 -2.96
C GLY A 59 -9.40 5.91 -3.28
N PHE A 60 -8.35 5.30 -2.70
CA PHE A 60 -6.96 5.66 -2.97
C PHE A 60 -6.58 5.41 -4.43
N SER A 61 -7.03 4.29 -5.01
CA SER A 61 -6.83 3.98 -6.42
C SER A 61 -7.48 5.02 -7.34
N PHE A 62 -8.73 5.38 -7.07
CA PHE A 62 -9.42 6.45 -7.80
C PHE A 62 -8.70 7.79 -7.66
N GLY A 63 -8.25 8.12 -6.44
CA GLY A 63 -7.48 9.32 -6.18
C GLY A 63 -6.19 9.37 -7.00
N GLN A 64 -5.44 8.28 -7.06
CA GLN A 64 -4.22 8.20 -7.88
C GLN A 64 -4.49 8.28 -9.37
N LEU A 65 -5.53 7.56 -9.84
CA LEU A 65 -5.87 7.49 -11.28
C LEU A 65 -6.25 8.87 -11.82
N ILE A 66 -6.99 9.65 -11.05
CA ILE A 66 -7.48 10.99 -11.43
C ILE A 66 -6.43 12.05 -11.08
N GLY A 67 -5.84 11.98 -9.89
CA GLY A 67 -4.93 13.00 -9.36
C GLY A 67 -3.63 13.13 -10.16
N GLY A 68 -3.06 12.03 -10.66
CA GLY A 68 -1.85 12.06 -11.49
C GLY A 68 -2.00 12.94 -12.73
N PRO A 69 -2.88 12.59 -13.67
CA PRO A 69 -3.12 13.36 -14.89
C PRO A 69 -3.51 14.82 -14.67
N LEU A 70 -4.37 15.05 -13.69
CA LEU A 70 -4.84 16.41 -13.40
C LEU A 70 -3.73 17.27 -12.80
N SER A 71 -2.87 16.70 -11.96
CA SER A 71 -1.72 17.42 -11.40
C SER A 71 -0.65 17.78 -12.44
N ASP A 72 -0.49 16.96 -13.50
CA ASP A 72 0.37 17.29 -14.64
C ASP A 72 -0.14 18.51 -15.40
N ARG A 73 -1.47 18.68 -15.47
CA ARG A 73 -2.12 19.76 -16.23
C ARG A 73 -2.24 21.04 -15.44
N TYR A 74 -2.67 20.96 -14.18
CA TYR A 74 -3.05 22.12 -13.37
C TYR A 74 -2.00 22.52 -12.34
N GLY A 75 -1.02 21.67 -12.07
CA GLY A 75 0.07 21.90 -11.13
C GLY A 75 0.10 20.90 -9.98
N ARG A 76 1.31 20.50 -9.56
CA ARG A 76 1.53 19.52 -8.48
C ARG A 76 1.00 20.02 -7.15
N LYS A 77 1.39 21.26 -6.81
CA LYS A 77 1.12 21.86 -5.50
C LYS A 77 -0.37 21.99 -5.22
N ILE A 78 -1.18 22.40 -6.20
CA ILE A 78 -2.61 22.59 -6.02
C ILE A 78 -3.31 21.25 -5.77
N PHE A 79 -2.93 20.18 -6.47
CA PHE A 79 -3.53 18.86 -6.28
C PHE A 79 -3.12 18.20 -4.96
N ILE A 80 -1.87 18.38 -4.52
CA ILE A 80 -1.44 17.95 -3.18
C ILE A 80 -2.27 18.68 -2.13
N PHE A 81 -2.36 20.00 -2.22
CA PHE A 81 -3.10 20.83 -1.25
C PHE A 81 -4.58 20.41 -1.19
N THR A 82 -5.25 20.32 -2.34
CA THR A 82 -6.65 19.88 -2.42
C THR A 82 -6.84 18.49 -1.83
N GLY A 83 -5.95 17.55 -2.17
CA GLY A 83 -5.99 16.18 -1.64
C GLY A 83 -5.84 16.15 -0.12
N LEU A 84 -4.88 16.90 0.43
CA LEU A 84 -4.68 16.98 1.88
C LEU A 84 -5.86 17.64 2.59
N CYS A 85 -6.48 18.67 2.00
CA CYS A 85 -7.69 19.28 2.55
C CYS A 85 -8.86 18.27 2.60
N ILE A 86 -9.09 17.52 1.51
CA ILE A 86 -10.09 16.44 1.49
C ILE A 86 -9.78 15.41 2.58
N TYR A 87 -8.52 14.96 2.66
CA TYR A 87 -8.10 13.98 3.64
C TYR A 87 -8.36 14.45 5.09
N ILE A 88 -8.01 15.70 5.43
CA ILE A 88 -8.25 16.28 6.77
C ILE A 88 -9.76 16.34 7.05
N THR A 89 -10.53 16.88 6.12
CA THR A 89 -12.00 17.03 6.28
C THR A 89 -12.63 15.70 6.60
N PHE A 90 -12.35 14.66 5.81
CA PHE A 90 -12.93 13.34 6.03
C PHE A 90 -12.34 12.63 7.25
N SER A 91 -11.08 12.87 7.62
CA SER A 91 -10.53 12.39 8.90
C SER A 91 -11.28 12.94 10.10
N LEU A 92 -11.62 14.24 10.07
CA LEU A 92 -12.41 14.85 11.14
C LEU A 92 -13.87 14.37 11.13
N LEU A 93 -14.48 14.17 9.95
CA LEU A 93 -15.82 13.60 9.84
C LEU A 93 -15.87 12.16 10.37
N ILE A 94 -14.86 11.33 10.11
CA ILE A 94 -14.73 9.98 10.66
C ILE A 94 -14.75 10.02 12.19
N SER A 95 -14.09 10.98 12.81
CA SER A 95 -14.09 11.09 14.29
C SER A 95 -15.47 11.41 14.88
N GLN A 96 -16.40 11.87 14.05
CA GLN A 96 -17.78 12.23 14.41
C GLN A 96 -18.80 11.23 13.87
N ALA A 97 -18.38 10.18 13.16
CA ALA A 97 -19.28 9.21 12.56
C ALA A 97 -20.21 8.57 13.63
N SER A 98 -21.48 8.44 13.28
CA SER A 98 -22.54 7.88 14.09
C SER A 98 -22.99 6.49 13.63
N SER A 99 -22.59 6.07 12.42
CA SER A 99 -22.91 4.78 11.85
C SER A 99 -21.73 4.18 11.08
N ILE A 100 -21.75 2.84 10.92
CA ILE A 100 -20.72 2.14 10.12
C ILE A 100 -20.75 2.57 8.66
N HIS A 101 -21.92 2.88 8.10
CA HIS A 101 -22.05 3.32 6.71
C HIS A 101 -21.45 4.72 6.49
N GLU A 102 -21.56 5.62 7.47
CA GLU A 102 -20.84 6.90 7.45
C GLU A 102 -19.33 6.68 7.48
N LEU A 103 -18.87 5.77 8.34
CA LEU A 103 -17.45 5.40 8.39
C LEU A 103 -16.95 4.87 7.02
N TRP A 104 -17.70 4.00 6.36
CA TRP A 104 -17.40 3.49 5.01
C TRP A 104 -17.27 4.64 4.01
N THR A 105 -18.26 5.49 3.97
CA THR A 105 -18.31 6.63 3.03
C THR A 105 -17.16 7.59 3.27
N PHE A 106 -16.91 7.96 4.52
CA PHE A 106 -15.86 8.91 4.86
C PHE A 106 -14.47 8.33 4.63
N ARG A 107 -14.25 7.04 4.87
CA ARG A 107 -12.99 6.35 4.57
C ARG A 107 -12.69 6.32 3.07
N PHE A 108 -13.68 6.11 2.23
CA PHE A 108 -13.54 6.17 0.78
C PHE A 108 -13.09 7.56 0.30
N PHE A 109 -13.76 8.62 0.75
CA PHE A 109 -13.40 9.98 0.36
C PHE A 109 -12.08 10.47 0.98
N GLN A 110 -11.78 10.07 2.23
CA GLN A 110 -10.48 10.31 2.84
C GLN A 110 -9.36 9.74 1.96
N ALA A 111 -9.55 8.52 1.47
CA ALA A 111 -8.57 7.86 0.62
C ALA A 111 -8.40 8.52 -0.75
N ILE A 112 -9.47 9.03 -1.37
CA ILE A 112 -9.37 9.85 -2.60
C ILE A 112 -8.44 11.04 -2.36
N GLY A 113 -8.61 11.75 -1.23
CA GLY A 113 -7.72 12.84 -0.84
C GLY A 113 -6.26 12.40 -0.69
N GLY A 114 -6.03 11.28 -0.01
CA GLY A 114 -4.71 10.67 0.12
C GLY A 114 -4.08 10.33 -1.24
N GLY A 115 -4.85 9.72 -2.13
CA GLY A 115 -4.42 9.38 -3.50
C GLY A 115 -4.02 10.59 -4.33
N PHE A 116 -4.81 11.68 -4.27
CA PHE A 116 -4.48 12.96 -4.93
C PHE A 116 -3.14 13.51 -4.46
N ALA A 117 -2.86 13.42 -3.17
CA ALA A 117 -1.64 13.95 -2.59
C ALA A 117 -0.43 13.06 -2.89
N VAL A 118 -0.52 11.76 -2.57
CA VAL A 118 0.61 10.81 -2.59
C VAL A 118 1.13 10.54 -4.00
N VAL A 119 0.28 10.49 -5.03
CA VAL A 119 0.70 10.27 -6.43
C VAL A 119 1.73 11.30 -6.90
N ASN A 120 1.68 12.51 -6.34
CA ASN A 120 2.60 13.59 -6.68
C ASN A 120 3.99 13.44 -6.07
N THR A 121 4.18 12.62 -5.03
CA THR A 121 5.49 12.40 -4.39
C THR A 121 6.53 11.96 -5.41
N ASN A 122 6.23 10.89 -6.16
CA ASN A 122 7.13 10.36 -7.18
C ASN A 122 7.32 11.30 -8.37
N ALA A 123 6.28 12.06 -8.71
CA ALA A 123 6.34 13.02 -9.79
C ALA A 123 7.28 14.19 -9.46
N ILE A 124 7.17 14.77 -8.25
CA ILE A 124 8.04 15.86 -7.77
C ILE A 124 9.51 15.42 -7.75
N ILE A 125 9.79 14.19 -7.30
CA ILE A 125 11.18 13.68 -7.28
C ILE A 125 11.77 13.70 -8.68
N ARG A 126 11.02 13.25 -9.70
CA ARG A 126 11.48 13.22 -11.10
C ARG A 126 11.56 14.60 -11.72
N ASP A 127 10.70 15.53 -11.32
CA ASP A 127 10.72 16.90 -11.81
C ASP A 127 11.99 17.65 -11.34
N ILE A 128 12.54 17.29 -10.18
CA ILE A 128 13.66 17.99 -9.53
C ILE A 128 14.98 17.26 -9.68
N TYR A 129 14.99 15.93 -9.49
CA TYR A 129 16.20 15.12 -9.44
C TYR A 129 16.31 14.22 -10.67
N HIS A 130 17.55 14.03 -11.17
CA HIS A 130 17.83 13.19 -12.34
C HIS A 130 18.93 12.17 -12.05
N GLY A 131 18.90 11.04 -12.76
CA GLY A 131 19.93 10.01 -12.68
C GLY A 131 20.16 9.45 -11.28
N LYS A 132 21.42 9.39 -10.85
CA LYS A 132 21.82 8.82 -9.56
C LYS A 132 21.24 9.56 -8.35
N GLU A 133 21.01 10.86 -8.47
CA GLU A 133 20.44 11.67 -7.38
C GLU A 133 18.96 11.33 -7.15
N SER A 134 18.18 11.18 -8.22
CA SER A 134 16.80 10.71 -8.16
C SER A 134 16.70 9.34 -7.48
N ALA A 135 17.55 8.39 -7.89
CA ALA A 135 17.60 7.05 -7.28
C ALA A 135 17.90 7.11 -5.78
N ARG A 136 18.82 7.98 -5.35
CA ARG A 136 19.16 8.18 -3.94
C ARG A 136 17.97 8.73 -3.14
N VAL A 137 17.27 9.73 -3.68
CA VAL A 137 16.10 10.34 -3.01
C VAL A 137 14.97 9.34 -2.91
N PHE A 138 14.67 8.58 -3.98
CA PHE A 138 13.70 7.49 -3.94
C PHE A 138 14.05 6.44 -2.87
N SER A 139 15.32 6.05 -2.75
CA SER A 139 15.75 5.07 -1.74
C SER A 139 15.53 5.58 -0.31
N ILE A 140 15.82 6.87 -0.04
CA ILE A 140 15.60 7.45 1.29
C ILE A 140 14.10 7.47 1.62
N ILE A 141 13.27 7.91 0.69
CA ILE A 141 11.81 7.95 0.89
C ILE A 141 11.25 6.55 1.10
N SER A 142 11.68 5.57 0.28
CA SER A 142 11.26 4.18 0.43
C SER A 142 11.65 3.59 1.80
N MET A 143 12.85 3.90 2.31
CA MET A 143 13.23 3.45 3.66
C MET A 143 12.32 4.02 4.74
N ILE A 144 11.96 5.30 4.65
CA ILE A 144 11.04 5.94 5.62
C ILE A 144 9.65 5.32 5.50
N MET A 145 9.17 5.09 4.28
CA MET A 145 7.88 4.44 4.04
C MET A 145 7.84 2.98 4.53
N MET A 146 8.96 2.26 4.49
CA MET A 146 9.03 0.90 5.05
C MET A 146 8.99 0.87 6.58
N VAL A 147 9.43 1.94 7.24
CA VAL A 147 9.36 2.06 8.71
C VAL A 147 7.95 2.44 9.18
N ALA A 148 7.18 3.16 8.36
CA ALA A 148 5.85 3.63 8.73
C ALA A 148 4.91 2.50 9.22
N PRO A 149 4.76 1.34 8.54
CA PRO A 149 3.95 0.22 9.01
C PRO A 149 4.44 -0.40 10.32
N MET A 150 5.73 -0.31 10.66
CA MET A 150 6.23 -0.81 11.96
C MET A 150 5.80 0.10 13.11
N VAL A 151 5.80 1.41 12.87
CA VAL A 151 5.50 2.43 13.89
C VAL A 151 3.99 2.67 14.02
N ALA A 152 3.24 2.47 12.94
CA ALA A 152 1.82 2.79 12.89
C ALA A 152 0.99 2.04 13.95
N PRO A 153 1.06 0.72 14.14
CA PRO A 153 0.29 0.03 15.18
C PRO A 153 0.73 0.46 16.59
N ILE A 154 2.01 0.84 16.80
CA ILE A 154 2.48 1.38 18.09
C ILE A 154 1.73 2.68 18.42
N ILE A 155 1.65 3.59 17.45
CA ILE A 155 0.91 4.86 17.59
C ILE A 155 -0.56 4.56 17.90
N GLY A 156 -1.19 3.66 17.13
CA GLY A 156 -2.59 3.27 17.32
C GLY A 156 -2.85 2.71 18.71
N THR A 157 -2.06 1.74 19.14
CA THR A 157 -2.17 1.13 20.48
C THR A 157 -1.94 2.15 21.59
N THR A 158 -0.96 3.05 21.42
CA THR A 158 -0.71 4.11 22.40
C THR A 158 -1.91 5.07 22.51
N ILE A 159 -2.49 5.49 21.39
CA ILE A 159 -3.69 6.35 21.41
C ILE A 159 -4.84 5.62 22.13
N LEU A 160 -5.07 4.34 21.83
CA LEU A 160 -6.14 3.55 22.44
C LEU A 160 -5.96 3.32 23.94
N SER A 161 -4.73 3.34 24.45
CA SER A 161 -4.45 3.20 25.89
C SER A 161 -4.93 4.40 26.71
N PHE A 162 -5.05 5.58 26.12
CA PHE A 162 -5.42 6.82 26.80
C PHE A 162 -6.71 7.44 26.29
N TYR A 163 -7.10 7.15 25.03
CA TYR A 163 -8.19 7.81 24.34
C TYR A 163 -9.04 6.80 23.55
N SER A 164 -10.16 7.26 23.00
CA SER A 164 -11.00 6.45 22.12
C SER A 164 -10.41 6.36 20.70
N TRP A 165 -10.89 5.39 19.91
CA TRP A 165 -10.50 5.19 18.51
C TRP A 165 -10.64 6.45 17.63
N LYS A 166 -11.56 7.36 17.97
CA LYS A 166 -11.79 8.63 17.25
C LYS A 166 -10.53 9.50 17.19
N TYR A 167 -9.71 9.46 18.23
CA TYR A 167 -8.47 10.23 18.31
C TYR A 167 -7.39 9.75 17.34
N ILE A 168 -7.49 8.52 16.83
CA ILE A 168 -6.63 8.04 15.75
C ILE A 168 -6.85 8.90 14.49
N PHE A 169 -8.09 9.17 14.14
CA PHE A 169 -8.41 10.00 12.96
C PHE A 169 -8.12 11.48 13.17
N ILE A 170 -8.25 11.98 14.40
CA ILE A 170 -7.80 13.32 14.78
C ILE A 170 -6.28 13.42 14.64
N PHE A 171 -5.54 12.41 15.10
CA PHE A 171 -4.07 12.34 14.90
C PHE A 171 -3.71 12.37 13.41
N LEU A 172 -4.39 11.60 12.57
CA LEU A 172 -4.16 11.61 11.12
C LEU A 172 -4.47 12.99 10.49
N ALA A 173 -5.50 13.67 10.96
CA ALA A 173 -5.83 15.03 10.53
C ALA A 173 -4.73 16.03 10.93
N ILE A 174 -4.24 15.98 12.17
CA ILE A 174 -3.15 16.83 12.65
C ILE A 174 -1.84 16.55 11.89
N TYR A 175 -1.49 15.27 11.71
CA TYR A 175 -0.34 14.86 10.94
C TYR A 175 -0.37 15.44 9.52
N THR A 176 -1.53 15.34 8.86
CA THR A 176 -1.75 15.87 7.51
C THR A 176 -1.72 17.39 7.48
N PHE A 177 -2.27 18.06 8.50
CA PHE A 177 -2.18 19.52 8.64
C PHE A 177 -0.75 20.01 8.76
N CYS A 178 0.09 19.31 9.51
CA CYS A 178 1.54 19.61 9.57
C CYS A 178 2.19 19.50 8.18
N ILE A 179 1.80 18.51 7.36
CA ILE A 179 2.30 18.37 5.99
C ILE A 179 1.87 19.57 5.14
N ILE A 180 0.63 20.01 5.22
CA ILE A 180 0.14 21.20 4.48
C ILE A 180 1.04 22.40 4.72
N TYR A 181 1.38 22.69 5.96
CA TYR A 181 2.26 23.80 6.29
C TYR A 181 3.60 23.75 5.55
N PHE A 182 4.18 22.55 5.40
CA PHE A 182 5.42 22.40 4.66
C PHE A 182 5.20 22.45 3.14
N ILE A 183 4.08 21.92 2.63
CA ILE A 183 3.74 21.95 1.20
C ILE A 183 3.55 23.40 0.71
N THR A 184 3.04 24.33 1.54
CA THR A 184 2.93 25.74 1.16
C THR A 184 4.27 26.37 0.78
N LYS A 185 5.37 25.88 1.36
CA LYS A 185 6.74 26.35 1.12
C LYS A 185 7.40 25.70 -0.11
N LEU A 186 6.80 24.67 -0.71
CA LEU A 186 7.36 24.03 -1.89
C LEU A 186 7.13 24.87 -3.14
N PRO A 187 8.12 24.93 -4.06
CA PRO A 187 7.91 25.53 -5.38
C PRO A 187 6.96 24.66 -6.21
N GLU A 188 6.29 25.26 -7.18
CA GLU A 188 5.57 24.49 -8.20
C GLU A 188 6.59 23.83 -9.14
N THR A 189 6.48 22.51 -9.31
CA THR A 189 7.43 21.73 -10.10
C THR A 189 6.87 21.23 -11.42
N SER A 190 5.54 21.33 -11.61
CA SER A 190 4.89 20.85 -12.82
C SER A 190 5.44 21.53 -14.07
N PRO A 191 5.83 20.78 -15.10
CA PRO A 191 6.25 21.35 -16.39
C PRO A 191 5.09 21.98 -17.17
N LYS A 192 3.85 21.96 -16.67
CA LYS A 192 2.61 22.46 -17.34
C LYS A 192 2.49 22.00 -18.80
N THR A 193 2.83 20.76 -19.06
CA THR A 193 2.78 20.20 -20.42
C THR A 193 1.35 19.99 -20.87
N LYS A 194 0.89 20.78 -21.84
CA LYS A 194 -0.49 20.80 -22.35
C LYS A 194 -0.98 19.52 -23.05
N ASN A 195 -0.09 18.59 -23.44
CA ASN A 195 -0.46 17.50 -24.35
C ASN A 195 0.29 16.18 -24.12
N LYS A 196 0.10 15.54 -22.97
CA LYS A 196 0.36 14.10 -22.94
C LYS A 196 -1.00 13.39 -23.01
N ASN A 197 -1.20 12.66 -24.10
CA ASN A 197 -2.43 11.86 -24.32
C ASN A 197 -2.36 10.62 -23.40
N ILE A 198 -2.65 10.82 -22.10
CA ILE A 198 -2.48 9.83 -21.03
C ILE A 198 -3.34 8.60 -21.32
N PHE A 199 -4.54 8.80 -21.84
CA PHE A 199 -5.41 7.70 -22.26
C PHE A 199 -4.78 6.84 -23.37
N LYS A 200 -4.04 7.45 -24.31
CA LYS A 200 -3.28 6.71 -25.32
C LYS A 200 -2.16 5.87 -24.69
N ASN A 201 -1.49 6.41 -23.68
CA ASN A 201 -0.45 5.67 -22.95
C ASN A 201 -1.03 4.50 -22.16
N TYR A 202 -2.17 4.66 -21.50
CA TYR A 202 -2.88 3.54 -20.89
C TYR A 202 -3.26 2.48 -21.92
N GLY A 203 -3.81 2.89 -23.07
CA GLY A 203 -4.12 1.98 -24.17
C GLY A 203 -2.92 1.15 -24.63
N ARG A 204 -1.72 1.76 -24.76
CA ARG A 204 -0.49 1.03 -25.11
C ARG A 204 -0.14 -0.05 -24.10
N ILE A 205 -0.31 0.23 -22.79
CA ILE A 205 -0.01 -0.73 -21.73
C ILE A 205 -1.05 -1.86 -21.74
N PHE A 206 -2.36 -1.54 -21.85
CA PHE A 206 -3.44 -2.53 -21.90
C PHE A 206 -3.37 -3.46 -23.11
N LEU A 207 -2.84 -2.98 -24.24
CA LEU A 207 -2.64 -3.78 -25.46
C LEU A 207 -1.40 -4.70 -25.36
N ASN A 208 -0.48 -4.46 -24.45
CA ASN A 208 0.68 -5.33 -24.26
C ASN A 208 0.35 -6.47 -23.30
N LYS A 209 0.10 -7.65 -23.87
CA LYS A 209 -0.31 -8.85 -23.13
C LYS A 209 0.67 -9.25 -22.04
N LYS A 210 2.00 -9.14 -22.29
CA LYS A 210 3.05 -9.46 -21.30
C LYS A 210 2.96 -8.50 -20.10
N ALA A 211 2.86 -7.20 -20.38
CA ALA A 211 2.79 -6.18 -19.33
C ALA A 211 1.55 -6.36 -18.44
N ILE A 212 0.37 -6.55 -19.03
CA ILE A 212 -0.87 -6.76 -18.28
C ILE A 212 -0.78 -8.02 -17.41
N LEU A 213 -0.27 -9.11 -17.94
CA LEU A 213 -0.09 -10.33 -17.16
C LEU A 213 0.89 -10.13 -15.99
N LEU A 214 1.99 -9.40 -16.17
CA LEU A 214 2.92 -9.07 -15.09
C LEU A 214 2.29 -8.15 -14.04
N ILE A 215 1.46 -7.18 -14.46
CA ILE A 215 0.70 -6.30 -13.55
C ILE A 215 -0.27 -7.15 -12.71
N PHE A 216 -1.00 -8.07 -13.31
CA PHE A 216 -1.90 -8.95 -12.58
C PHE A 216 -1.15 -9.92 -11.66
N ALA A 217 -0.03 -10.50 -12.11
CA ALA A 217 0.77 -11.38 -11.26
C ALA A 217 1.28 -10.65 -10.01
N GLY A 218 1.85 -9.45 -10.18
CA GLY A 218 2.28 -8.61 -9.05
C GLY A 218 1.11 -8.15 -8.19
N GLY A 219 -0.02 -7.77 -8.81
CA GLY A 219 -1.25 -7.34 -8.14
C GLY A 219 -1.88 -8.44 -7.28
N PHE A 220 -1.96 -9.69 -7.75
CA PHE A 220 -2.45 -10.81 -6.95
C PHE A 220 -1.49 -11.16 -5.80
N GLY A 221 -0.18 -11.15 -6.01
CA GLY A 221 0.78 -11.32 -4.92
C GLY A 221 0.63 -10.24 -3.84
N PHE A 222 0.45 -9.00 -4.25
CA PHE A 222 0.22 -7.86 -3.35
C PHE A 222 -1.13 -7.96 -2.63
N SER A 223 -2.20 -8.36 -3.32
CA SER A 223 -3.53 -8.48 -2.73
C SER A 223 -3.60 -9.52 -1.61
N GLY A 224 -2.85 -10.61 -1.71
CA GLY A 224 -2.76 -11.59 -0.64
C GLY A 224 -2.18 -11.03 0.66
N MET A 225 -1.22 -10.10 0.59
CA MET A 225 -0.78 -9.35 1.77
C MET A 225 -1.93 -8.53 2.37
N PHE A 226 -2.77 -7.92 1.54
CA PHE A 226 -3.90 -7.15 2.05
C PHE A 226 -5.00 -8.02 2.67
N VAL A 227 -5.16 -9.27 2.25
CA VAL A 227 -5.99 -10.25 3.00
C VAL A 227 -5.48 -10.37 4.43
N PHE A 228 -4.15 -10.57 4.59
CA PHE A 228 -3.55 -10.61 5.92
C PHE A 228 -3.73 -9.29 6.68
N ILE A 229 -3.41 -8.14 6.08
CA ILE A 229 -3.54 -6.83 6.76
C ILE A 229 -4.98 -6.62 7.23
N THR A 230 -5.97 -6.84 6.38
CA THR A 230 -7.39 -6.69 6.68
C THR A 230 -7.80 -7.60 7.84
N LYS A 231 -7.40 -8.86 7.82
CA LYS A 231 -7.75 -9.86 8.83
C LYS A 231 -6.77 -9.95 10.00
N SER A 232 -5.72 -9.14 10.05
CA SER A 232 -4.66 -9.26 11.05
C SER A 232 -5.17 -9.06 12.48
N SER A 233 -6.09 -8.12 12.69
CA SER A 233 -6.72 -7.87 13.99
C SER A 233 -7.56 -9.09 14.42
N PHE A 234 -8.37 -9.62 13.52
CA PHE A 234 -9.13 -10.85 13.78
C PHE A 234 -8.20 -12.02 14.09
N ILE A 235 -7.20 -12.31 13.22
CA ILE A 235 -6.28 -13.44 13.42
C ILE A 235 -5.61 -13.38 14.78
N TYR A 236 -4.97 -12.27 15.11
CA TYR A 236 -4.14 -12.21 16.32
C TYR A 236 -4.96 -11.86 17.58
N MET A 237 -5.86 -10.87 17.52
CA MET A 237 -6.50 -10.34 18.72
C MET A 237 -7.81 -11.08 19.08
N ASP A 238 -8.61 -11.48 18.08
CA ASP A 238 -9.87 -12.19 18.33
C ASP A 238 -9.67 -13.70 18.40
N TYR A 239 -9.09 -14.31 17.36
CA TYR A 239 -8.96 -15.76 17.26
C TYR A 239 -7.93 -16.32 18.25
N PHE A 240 -6.73 -15.72 18.34
CA PHE A 240 -5.69 -16.16 19.29
C PHE A 240 -5.71 -15.42 20.63
N GLY A 241 -6.57 -14.42 20.82
CA GLY A 241 -6.71 -13.69 22.08
C GLY A 241 -5.47 -12.84 22.46
N VAL A 242 -4.65 -12.45 21.50
CA VAL A 242 -3.43 -11.66 21.74
C VAL A 242 -3.81 -10.22 22.07
N ASP A 243 -3.17 -9.63 23.05
CA ASP A 243 -3.39 -8.22 23.37
C ASP A 243 -2.79 -7.28 22.30
N ALA A 244 -3.22 -6.02 22.30
CA ALA A 244 -2.80 -5.02 21.31
C ALA A 244 -1.27 -4.78 21.30
N LYS A 245 -0.58 -4.99 22.42
CA LYS A 245 0.88 -4.82 22.51
C LYS A 245 1.61 -5.93 21.77
N TYR A 246 1.22 -7.19 22.00
CA TYR A 246 1.80 -8.34 21.28
C TYR A 246 1.38 -8.35 19.81
N PHE A 247 0.12 -7.93 19.48
CA PHE A 247 -0.29 -7.70 18.10
C PHE A 247 0.69 -6.79 17.36
N THR A 248 1.02 -5.66 17.98
CA THR A 248 1.97 -4.69 17.41
C THR A 248 3.34 -5.30 17.14
N LEU A 249 3.84 -6.15 18.04
CA LEU A 249 5.11 -6.86 17.86
C LEU A 249 5.05 -7.83 16.67
N LEU A 250 4.02 -8.68 16.61
CA LEU A 250 3.84 -9.66 15.54
C LEU A 250 3.68 -8.98 14.17
N PHE A 251 2.91 -7.89 14.12
CA PHE A 251 2.76 -7.09 12.90
C PHE A 251 4.10 -6.48 12.47
N GLY A 252 4.86 -5.94 13.40
CA GLY A 252 6.21 -5.38 13.15
C GLY A 252 7.19 -6.41 12.62
N LEU A 253 7.14 -7.67 13.11
CA LEU A 253 7.98 -8.77 12.62
C LEU A 253 7.70 -9.10 11.15
N ASN A 254 6.46 -9.02 10.68
CA ASN A 254 6.13 -9.21 9.26
C ASN A 254 6.80 -8.13 8.39
N VAL A 255 6.75 -6.87 8.81
CA VAL A 255 7.41 -5.77 8.10
C VAL A 255 8.93 -5.93 8.12
N PHE A 256 9.49 -6.36 9.24
CA PHE A 256 10.93 -6.63 9.35
C PHE A 256 11.36 -7.75 8.38
N THR A 257 10.58 -8.83 8.27
CA THR A 257 10.84 -9.92 7.31
C THR A 257 10.77 -9.41 5.86
N LEU A 258 9.79 -8.54 5.54
CA LEU A 258 9.71 -7.90 4.23
C LEU A 258 10.97 -7.10 3.89
N ILE A 259 11.52 -6.36 4.87
CA ILE A 259 12.77 -5.60 4.70
C ILE A 259 13.94 -6.55 4.42
N ILE A 260 14.07 -7.63 5.19
CA ILE A 260 15.13 -8.64 4.99
C ILE A 260 15.04 -9.22 3.58
N PHE A 261 13.86 -9.67 3.16
CA PHE A 261 13.68 -10.31 1.85
C PHE A 261 13.89 -9.31 0.70
N SER A 262 13.53 -8.05 0.87
CA SER A 262 13.86 -6.99 -0.09
C SER A 262 15.37 -6.79 -0.22
N ARG A 263 16.12 -6.88 0.88
CA ARG A 263 17.58 -6.82 0.87
C ARG A 263 18.21 -8.04 0.20
N LEU A 264 17.68 -9.22 0.49
CA LEU A 264 18.11 -10.46 -0.17
C LEU A 264 17.84 -10.38 -1.69
N ASN A 265 16.68 -9.90 -2.10
CA ASN A 265 16.38 -9.69 -3.52
C ASN A 265 17.43 -8.78 -4.21
N MET A 266 17.78 -7.65 -3.61
CA MET A 266 18.81 -6.76 -4.15
C MET A 266 20.19 -7.44 -4.26
N HIS A 267 20.53 -8.30 -3.30
CA HIS A 267 21.77 -9.05 -3.35
C HIS A 267 21.77 -10.08 -4.49
N TYR A 268 20.68 -10.84 -4.64
CA TYR A 268 20.56 -11.90 -5.63
C TYR A 268 20.33 -11.39 -7.06
N LEU A 269 19.82 -10.16 -7.26
CA LEU A 269 19.73 -9.52 -8.57
C LEU A 269 21.07 -9.34 -9.27
N LYS A 270 22.18 -9.38 -8.53
CA LYS A 270 23.55 -9.40 -9.10
C LYS A 270 23.89 -10.71 -9.81
N LYS A 271 23.16 -11.80 -9.50
CA LYS A 271 23.50 -13.18 -9.95
C LYS A 271 22.39 -13.81 -10.78
N TYR A 272 21.15 -13.48 -10.53
CA TYR A 272 19.99 -14.12 -11.13
C TYR A 272 19.12 -13.10 -11.89
N ALA A 273 18.47 -13.57 -12.97
CA ALA A 273 17.55 -12.76 -13.75
C ALA A 273 16.32 -12.33 -12.92
N THR A 274 15.83 -11.13 -13.19
CA THR A 274 14.65 -10.52 -12.52
C THR A 274 13.43 -11.45 -12.53
N PHE A 275 13.14 -12.10 -13.67
CA PHE A 275 12.02 -13.04 -13.80
C PHE A 275 12.19 -14.28 -12.92
N THR A 276 13.42 -14.78 -12.76
CA THR A 276 13.71 -15.93 -11.88
C THR A 276 13.43 -15.58 -10.41
N LEU A 277 13.86 -14.40 -9.97
CA LEU A 277 13.61 -13.94 -8.61
C LEU A 277 12.13 -13.63 -8.36
N LEU A 278 11.41 -13.10 -9.35
CA LEU A 278 9.96 -12.93 -9.28
C LEU A 278 9.27 -14.29 -9.08
N ARG A 279 9.61 -15.29 -9.88
CA ARG A 279 9.05 -16.65 -9.74
C ARG A 279 9.39 -17.28 -8.39
N PHE A 280 10.62 -17.11 -7.91
CA PHE A 280 11.02 -17.57 -6.58
C PHE A 280 10.13 -16.94 -5.50
N GLY A 281 9.93 -15.63 -5.52
CA GLY A 281 9.08 -14.92 -4.57
C GLY A 281 7.63 -15.43 -4.59
N VAL A 282 7.03 -15.56 -5.78
CA VAL A 282 5.65 -16.06 -5.92
C VAL A 282 5.55 -17.54 -5.48
N SER A 283 6.54 -18.38 -5.80
CA SER A 283 6.56 -19.76 -5.34
C SER A 283 6.67 -19.87 -3.82
N LEU A 284 7.51 -19.04 -3.21
CA LEU A 284 7.68 -19.00 -1.76
C LEU A 284 6.40 -18.52 -1.06
N GLN A 285 5.73 -17.53 -1.64
CA GLN A 285 4.44 -17.03 -1.16
C GLN A 285 3.36 -18.11 -1.22
N LEU A 286 3.26 -18.83 -2.34
CA LEU A 286 2.31 -19.92 -2.51
C LEU A 286 2.58 -21.08 -1.54
N LEU A 287 3.84 -21.50 -1.38
CA LEU A 287 4.22 -22.56 -0.44
C LEU A 287 3.85 -22.17 0.99
N SER A 288 4.08 -20.91 1.37
CA SER A 288 3.72 -20.40 2.68
C SER A 288 2.18 -20.40 2.90
N ALA A 289 1.40 -20.00 1.89
CA ALA A 289 -0.07 -20.05 1.96
C ALA A 289 -0.60 -21.49 2.06
N ILE A 290 0.00 -22.43 1.31
CA ILE A 290 -0.35 -23.85 1.42
C ILE A 290 -0.01 -24.37 2.82
N GLY A 291 1.13 -23.95 3.41
CA GLY A 291 1.48 -24.28 4.78
C GLY A 291 0.44 -23.78 5.78
N LEU A 292 -0.01 -22.53 5.67
CA LEU A 292 -1.09 -21.99 6.52
C LEU A 292 -2.36 -22.85 6.43
N TYR A 293 -2.77 -23.23 5.23
CA TYR A 293 -3.98 -24.02 5.02
C TYR A 293 -3.81 -25.47 5.49
N ALA A 294 -2.67 -26.10 5.22
CA ALA A 294 -2.42 -27.50 5.59
C ALA A 294 -2.37 -27.72 7.12
N PHE A 295 -1.88 -26.72 7.86
CA PHE A 295 -1.84 -26.79 9.33
C PHE A 295 -3.08 -26.18 9.99
N ASN A 296 -4.17 -25.90 9.24
CA ASN A 296 -5.33 -25.17 9.75
C ASN A 296 -6.03 -25.85 10.95
N GLU A 297 -6.03 -27.17 11.04
CA GLU A 297 -6.64 -27.90 12.15
C GLU A 297 -5.74 -27.93 13.42
N HIS A 298 -4.46 -27.65 13.29
CA HIS A 298 -3.48 -27.68 14.39
C HIS A 298 -2.78 -26.33 14.56
N ASN A 299 -3.51 -25.23 14.28
CA ASN A 299 -2.95 -23.90 14.31
C ASN A 299 -2.52 -23.49 15.74
N THR A 300 -1.27 -23.08 15.83
CA THR A 300 -0.77 -22.30 16.97
C THR A 300 -0.42 -20.89 16.48
N ILE A 301 -0.43 -19.93 17.35
CA ILE A 301 -0.02 -18.57 17.01
C ILE A 301 1.39 -18.51 16.41
N ILE A 302 2.29 -19.39 16.87
CA ILE A 302 3.68 -19.45 16.39
C ILE A 302 3.71 -19.95 14.94
N SER A 303 2.99 -21.04 14.63
CA SER A 303 2.95 -21.58 13.26
C SER A 303 2.32 -20.60 12.28
N VAL A 304 1.21 -19.96 12.65
CA VAL A 304 0.54 -18.97 11.82
C VAL A 304 1.42 -17.75 11.62
N ALA A 305 2.02 -17.19 12.68
CA ALA A 305 2.93 -16.06 12.57
C ALA A 305 4.15 -16.38 11.68
N PHE A 306 4.74 -17.57 11.82
CA PHE A 306 5.88 -17.99 11.01
C PHE A 306 5.55 -18.02 9.50
N PHE A 307 4.45 -18.68 9.13
CA PHE A 307 4.05 -18.73 7.72
C PHE A 307 3.63 -17.34 7.20
N ILE A 308 2.93 -16.52 7.98
CA ILE A 308 2.58 -15.14 7.58
C ILE A 308 3.84 -14.30 7.36
N MET A 309 4.85 -14.42 8.22
CA MET A 309 6.12 -13.72 8.05
C MET A 309 6.81 -14.07 6.72
N ILE A 310 6.82 -15.34 6.34
CA ILE A 310 7.38 -15.79 5.04
C ILE A 310 6.50 -15.27 3.90
N TYR A 311 5.18 -15.35 4.03
CA TYR A 311 4.21 -14.92 3.05
C TYR A 311 4.36 -13.43 2.71
N VAL A 312 4.37 -12.58 3.73
CA VAL A 312 4.56 -11.14 3.59
C VAL A 312 5.98 -10.82 3.14
N GLY A 313 6.98 -11.50 3.69
CA GLY A 313 8.38 -11.33 3.28
C GLY A 313 8.61 -11.58 1.80
N ALA A 314 7.94 -12.60 1.23
CA ALA A 314 8.06 -12.96 -0.19
C ALA A 314 7.75 -11.79 -1.16
N LEU A 315 6.94 -10.81 -0.73
CA LEU A 315 6.70 -9.59 -1.50
C LEU A 315 7.94 -8.77 -1.77
N GLY A 316 8.99 -8.90 -0.94
CA GLY A 316 10.29 -8.30 -1.20
C GLY A 316 10.93 -8.76 -2.51
N PHE A 317 10.57 -9.97 -2.98
CA PHE A 317 10.95 -10.47 -4.31
C PHE A 317 9.89 -10.18 -5.38
N ILE A 318 8.62 -10.00 -5.04
CA ILE A 318 7.53 -9.89 -6.01
C ILE A 318 7.39 -8.48 -6.53
N PHE A 319 7.17 -7.51 -5.65
CA PHE A 319 6.74 -6.16 -6.04
C PHE A 319 7.76 -5.45 -6.94
N ALA A 320 9.03 -5.39 -6.50
CA ALA A 320 10.10 -4.70 -7.22
C ALA A 320 10.43 -5.36 -8.56
N ASN A 321 10.44 -6.71 -8.60
CA ASN A 321 10.78 -7.43 -9.82
C ASN A 321 9.64 -7.40 -10.85
N ALA A 322 8.38 -7.49 -10.41
CA ALA A 322 7.23 -7.40 -11.31
C ALA A 322 7.18 -6.04 -12.01
N ILE A 323 7.29 -4.93 -11.27
CA ILE A 323 7.28 -3.60 -11.88
C ILE A 323 8.51 -3.35 -12.76
N ALA A 324 9.69 -3.84 -12.39
CA ALA A 324 10.89 -3.72 -13.20
C ALA A 324 10.70 -4.37 -14.57
N LEU A 325 10.15 -5.58 -14.64
CA LEU A 325 9.86 -6.30 -15.87
C LEU A 325 8.79 -5.59 -16.73
N VAL A 326 7.79 -4.98 -16.11
CA VAL A 326 6.80 -4.18 -16.85
C VAL A 326 7.45 -2.94 -17.46
N LEU A 327 8.35 -2.28 -16.73
CA LEU A 327 9.01 -1.05 -17.17
C LEU A 327 10.03 -1.26 -18.31
N GLU A 328 10.52 -2.48 -18.51
CA GLU A 328 11.44 -2.81 -19.61
C GLU A 328 10.87 -2.39 -20.97
N ASP A 329 9.56 -2.60 -21.19
CA ASP A 329 8.88 -2.31 -22.46
C ASP A 329 8.34 -0.87 -22.55
N PHE A 330 8.38 -0.08 -21.45
CA PHE A 330 7.69 1.22 -21.33
C PHE A 330 8.57 2.32 -20.72
N GLY A 331 9.87 2.33 -21.01
CA GLY A 331 10.80 3.32 -20.48
C GLY A 331 10.41 4.77 -20.81
N ASP A 332 9.82 5.01 -21.99
CA ASP A 332 9.33 6.32 -22.47
C ASP A 332 8.10 6.85 -21.69
N ILE A 333 7.30 5.95 -21.11
CA ILE A 333 6.11 6.27 -20.33
C ILE A 333 6.14 5.65 -18.91
N SER A 334 7.34 5.44 -18.38
CA SER A 334 7.58 4.76 -17.10
C SER A 334 6.74 5.29 -15.94
N ALA A 335 6.45 6.60 -15.92
CA ALA A 335 5.61 7.24 -14.92
C ALA A 335 4.17 6.74 -14.95
N THR A 336 3.58 6.72 -16.16
CA THR A 336 2.21 6.23 -16.39
C THR A 336 2.12 4.74 -16.07
N THR A 337 3.14 3.97 -16.46
CA THR A 337 3.21 2.53 -16.23
C THR A 337 3.29 2.20 -14.74
N ASN A 338 4.15 2.89 -14.00
CA ASN A 338 4.25 2.69 -12.54
C ASN A 338 2.97 3.07 -11.81
N SER A 339 2.32 4.17 -12.23
CA SER A 339 1.03 4.58 -11.66
C SER A 339 -0.05 3.54 -11.92
N LEU A 340 -0.15 3.03 -13.16
CA LEU A 340 -1.13 2.01 -13.53
C LEU A 340 -0.90 0.70 -12.79
N TYR A 341 0.36 0.28 -12.62
CA TYR A 341 0.73 -0.88 -11.82
C TYR A 341 0.21 -0.77 -10.37
N GLY A 342 0.44 0.39 -9.73
CA GLY A 342 -0.03 0.65 -8.39
C GLY A 342 -1.56 0.68 -8.29
N VAL A 343 -2.23 1.39 -9.20
CA VAL A 343 -3.70 1.50 -9.25
C VAL A 343 -4.36 0.13 -9.39
N ILE A 344 -3.92 -0.69 -10.35
CA ILE A 344 -4.46 -2.04 -10.55
C ILE A 344 -4.19 -2.92 -9.33
N GLY A 345 -2.99 -2.85 -8.76
CA GLY A 345 -2.64 -3.58 -7.55
C GLY A 345 -3.56 -3.25 -6.37
N PHE A 346 -3.84 -1.97 -6.13
CA PHE A 346 -4.75 -1.54 -5.07
C PHE A 346 -6.22 -1.89 -5.36
N ILE A 347 -6.67 -1.84 -6.62
CA ILE A 347 -8.03 -2.29 -6.99
C ILE A 347 -8.20 -3.79 -6.70
N ILE A 348 -7.23 -4.62 -7.10
CA ILE A 348 -7.25 -6.06 -6.82
C ILE A 348 -7.23 -6.29 -5.30
N ALA A 349 -6.38 -5.59 -4.57
CA ALA A 349 -6.27 -5.70 -3.12
C ALA A 349 -7.57 -5.28 -2.42
N SER A 350 -8.23 -4.20 -2.88
CA SER A 350 -9.54 -3.78 -2.40
C SER A 350 -10.59 -4.87 -2.59
N PHE A 351 -10.68 -5.42 -3.81
CA PHE A 351 -11.67 -6.46 -4.12
C PHE A 351 -11.45 -7.73 -3.31
N VAL A 352 -10.21 -8.20 -3.24
CA VAL A 352 -9.85 -9.42 -2.48
C VAL A 352 -10.01 -9.20 -0.97
N GLY A 353 -9.67 -8.00 -0.46
CA GLY A 353 -9.91 -7.63 0.93
C GLY A 353 -11.40 -7.60 1.28
N PHE A 354 -12.25 -7.08 0.38
CA PHE A 354 -13.71 -7.13 0.53
C PHE A 354 -14.21 -8.58 0.59
N LEU A 355 -13.72 -9.46 -0.30
CA LEU A 355 -14.08 -10.88 -0.26
C LEU A 355 -13.66 -11.55 1.05
N ALA A 356 -12.51 -11.16 1.61
CA ALA A 356 -12.02 -11.69 2.88
C ALA A 356 -12.96 -11.36 4.05
N SER A 357 -13.56 -10.17 4.05
CA SER A 357 -14.53 -9.78 5.08
C SER A 357 -15.91 -10.37 4.80
N TYR A 358 -16.33 -10.46 3.53
CA TYR A 358 -17.65 -10.96 3.13
C TYR A 358 -17.83 -12.47 3.37
N PHE A 359 -16.79 -13.29 3.11
CA PHE A 359 -16.82 -14.76 3.27
C PHE A 359 -16.29 -15.22 4.64
N HIS A 360 -16.20 -14.31 5.60
CA HIS A 360 -15.74 -14.67 6.93
C HIS A 360 -16.79 -15.53 7.68
N ASP A 361 -16.30 -16.56 8.42
CA ASP A 361 -17.10 -17.52 9.17
C ASP A 361 -16.56 -17.79 10.58
N ASP A 362 -15.89 -16.80 11.18
CA ASP A 362 -15.21 -16.88 12.49
C ASP A 362 -14.08 -17.92 12.56
N THR A 363 -13.66 -18.47 11.40
CA THR A 363 -12.51 -19.38 11.30
C THR A 363 -11.38 -18.78 10.46
N LEU A 364 -10.19 -19.41 10.52
CA LEU A 364 -9.04 -18.99 9.70
C LEU A 364 -9.12 -19.52 8.25
N SER A 365 -9.97 -20.51 7.99
CA SER A 365 -10.04 -21.22 6.70
C SER A 365 -10.31 -20.31 5.50
N PRO A 366 -11.33 -19.43 5.49
CA PRO A 366 -11.60 -18.54 4.36
C PRO A 366 -10.43 -17.62 4.07
N ILE A 367 -9.73 -17.14 5.12
CA ILE A 367 -8.58 -16.25 5.00
C ILE A 367 -7.45 -16.98 4.26
N PHE A 368 -7.11 -18.19 4.71
CA PHE A 368 -6.04 -18.99 4.12
C PHE A 368 -6.38 -19.44 2.71
N ILE A 369 -7.64 -19.78 2.42
CA ILE A 369 -8.11 -20.12 1.06
C ILE A 369 -7.91 -18.92 0.12
N LEU A 370 -8.23 -17.70 0.54
CA LEU A 370 -8.00 -16.51 -0.28
C LEU A 370 -6.51 -16.22 -0.49
N MET A 371 -5.67 -16.43 0.54
CA MET A 371 -4.22 -16.30 0.41
C MET A 371 -3.63 -17.35 -0.56
N VAL A 372 -4.09 -18.60 -0.51
CA VAL A 372 -3.73 -19.66 -1.47
C VAL A 372 -4.21 -19.28 -2.87
N SER A 373 -5.46 -18.85 -3.01
CA SER A 373 -6.07 -18.52 -4.31
C SER A 373 -5.34 -17.39 -5.01
N THR A 374 -5.04 -16.28 -4.31
CA THR A 374 -4.30 -15.15 -4.87
C THR A 374 -2.88 -15.52 -5.28
N SER A 375 -2.17 -16.28 -4.44
CA SER A 375 -0.82 -16.74 -4.75
C SER A 375 -0.81 -17.74 -5.92
N THR A 376 -1.81 -18.62 -6.00
CA THR A 376 -1.98 -19.58 -7.11
C THR A 376 -2.24 -18.84 -8.42
N LEU A 377 -3.13 -17.83 -8.43
CA LEU A 377 -3.38 -17.01 -9.62
C LEU A 377 -2.10 -16.31 -10.08
N SER A 378 -1.36 -15.69 -9.16
CA SER A 378 -0.06 -15.08 -9.46
C SER A 378 0.91 -16.10 -10.08
N PHE A 379 1.01 -17.30 -9.50
CA PHE A 379 1.90 -18.36 -9.97
C PHE A 379 1.51 -18.88 -11.36
N LEU A 380 0.23 -19.16 -11.60
CA LEU A 380 -0.27 -19.63 -12.89
C LEU A 380 -0.03 -18.61 -14.01
N ILE A 381 -0.22 -17.31 -13.73
CA ILE A 381 0.09 -16.24 -14.67
C ILE A 381 1.58 -16.27 -15.05
N LEU A 382 2.49 -16.43 -14.08
CA LEU A 382 3.93 -16.50 -14.37
C LEU A 382 4.32 -17.76 -15.15
N LEU A 383 3.65 -18.89 -14.91
CA LEU A 383 3.84 -20.11 -15.72
C LEU A 383 3.40 -19.89 -17.18
N TYR A 384 2.30 -19.16 -17.37
CA TYR A 384 1.83 -18.82 -18.70
C TYR A 384 2.78 -17.87 -19.43
N ILE A 385 3.29 -16.84 -18.74
CA ILE A 385 4.27 -15.88 -19.30
C ILE A 385 5.54 -16.60 -19.76
N LYS A 386 6.02 -17.61 -19.05
CA LYS A 386 7.23 -18.38 -19.43
C LYS A 386 7.15 -18.93 -20.87
N LYS A 387 5.94 -19.18 -21.40
CA LYS A 387 5.75 -19.66 -22.78
C LYS A 387 6.09 -18.59 -23.84
N PHE A 388 6.16 -17.31 -23.46
CA PHE A 388 6.45 -16.20 -24.38
C PHE A 388 7.95 -15.92 -24.54
N LYS A 389 8.88 -16.83 -24.11
CA LYS A 389 10.34 -16.65 -24.15
C LYS A 389 10.74 -15.27 -23.57
N VAL A 390 10.66 -15.16 -22.27
CA VAL A 390 11.21 -14.02 -21.52
C VAL A 390 12.67 -14.26 -21.18
#